data_32225e41060c0bdad1806ab417139150
#
_entry.id   32225e41060c0bdad1806ab417139150
#
_cell.length_a   1.000
_cell.length_b   1.000
_cell.length_c   1.000
_cell.angle_alpha   90.00
_cell.angle_beta   90.00
_cell.angle_gamma   90.00
#
_symmetry.space_group_name_H-M   'P 1'
#
loop_
_entity.id
_entity.type
_entity.pdbx_description
1 polymer ?
#
loop_
_entity_poly.entity_id
_entity_poly.type
_entity_poly.pdbx_seq_one_letter_code
_entity_poly.pdbx_strand_id
1 'polypeptide(L)'
;AHTETDAQGMEAILGSAGATFLESLNWVDTLVIVIVLASATAGFLSGFIWQILRIASLLAAFAVATRFHSGLGRYLSVDIPEATRWMICYLALLVGVLVVAYAILFLARGPINSLKVEVPDRIIGAILGVGKGVLICGIISLIVLKYTPTGTALEEAVRNSPLSQYCSEATRSLWGLMPGAGL
;
A
#
# COMPACT_ATOMS: atom_id res chain seq x y z
N ALA A 1 -18.37 -45.88 -3.39
CA ALA A 1 -16.97 -46.39 -3.43
C ALA A 1 -16.04 -45.48 -4.28
N HIS A 2 -16.50 -44.91 -5.44
CA HIS A 2 -15.66 -44.07 -6.30
C HIS A 2 -15.45 -42.67 -5.74
N THR A 3 -16.46 -42.09 -5.06
CA THR A 3 -16.39 -40.72 -4.53
C THR A 3 -15.49 -40.57 -3.30
N GLU A 4 -15.29 -41.61 -2.50
CA GLU A 4 -14.39 -41.58 -1.34
C GLU A 4 -12.90 -41.64 -1.74
N THR A 5 -12.58 -42.39 -2.82
CA THR A 5 -11.21 -42.48 -3.32
C THR A 5 -10.76 -41.15 -3.94
N ASP A 6 -11.68 -40.47 -4.65
CA ASP A 6 -11.40 -39.14 -5.24
C ASP A 6 -11.24 -38.05 -4.17
N ALA A 7 -11.98 -38.11 -3.07
CA ALA A 7 -11.84 -37.16 -1.96
C ALA A 7 -10.51 -37.35 -1.21
N GLN A 8 -10.10 -38.60 -0.94
CA GLN A 8 -8.83 -38.90 -0.30
C GLN A 8 -7.63 -38.54 -1.21
N GLY A 9 -7.76 -38.76 -2.52
CA GLY A 9 -6.75 -38.31 -3.50
C GLY A 9 -6.58 -36.80 -3.52
N MET A 10 -7.69 -36.06 -3.45
CA MET A 10 -7.68 -34.60 -3.42
C MET A 10 -7.09 -34.04 -2.11
N GLU A 11 -7.40 -34.62 -0.98
CA GLU A 11 -6.80 -34.24 0.31
C GLU A 11 -5.28 -34.52 0.35
N ALA A 12 -4.84 -35.63 -0.21
CA ALA A 12 -3.42 -35.97 -0.30
C ALA A 12 -2.65 -34.99 -1.22
N ILE A 13 -3.25 -34.60 -2.35
CA ILE A 13 -2.67 -33.61 -3.27
C ILE A 13 -2.62 -32.23 -2.61
N LEU A 14 -3.70 -31.80 -1.95
CA LEU A 14 -3.74 -30.52 -1.24
C LEU A 14 -2.76 -30.50 -0.06
N GLY A 15 -2.64 -31.59 0.67
CA GLY A 15 -1.69 -31.73 1.78
C GLY A 15 -0.23 -31.70 1.30
N SER A 16 0.11 -32.41 0.22
CA SER A 16 1.45 -32.39 -0.35
C SER A 16 1.80 -31.03 -0.97
N ALA A 17 0.87 -30.39 -1.67
CA ALA A 17 1.08 -29.06 -2.23
C ALA A 17 1.25 -27.99 -1.13
N GLY A 18 0.50 -28.11 -0.04
CA GLY A 18 0.64 -27.24 1.13
C GLY A 18 1.98 -27.42 1.84
N ALA A 19 2.44 -28.66 2.01
CA ALA A 19 3.73 -28.96 2.64
C ALA A 19 4.91 -28.43 1.81
N THR A 20 4.91 -28.67 0.50
CA THR A 20 5.94 -28.15 -0.41
C THR A 20 5.93 -26.62 -0.48
N PHE A 21 4.76 -25.99 -0.40
CA PHE A 21 4.67 -24.53 -0.35
C PHE A 21 5.28 -23.98 0.95
N LEU A 22 5.00 -24.61 2.09
CA LEU A 22 5.54 -24.19 3.38
C LEU A 22 7.06 -24.37 3.46
N GLU A 23 7.59 -25.44 2.86
CA GLU A 23 9.03 -25.68 2.78
C GLU A 23 9.77 -24.70 1.84
N SER A 24 9.06 -24.11 0.87
CA SER A 24 9.62 -23.10 -0.03
C SER A 24 9.63 -21.69 0.54
N LEU A 25 9.01 -21.47 1.70
CA LEU A 25 8.93 -20.14 2.34
C LEU A 25 10.30 -19.69 2.85
N ASN A 26 10.72 -18.54 2.36
CA ASN A 26 11.94 -17.86 2.78
C ASN A 26 11.63 -16.78 3.84
N TRP A 27 12.65 -16.24 4.49
CA TRP A 27 12.51 -15.11 5.42
C TRP A 27 11.81 -13.89 4.79
N VAL A 28 11.97 -13.69 3.47
CA VAL A 28 11.27 -12.65 2.70
C VAL A 28 9.77 -12.90 2.69
N ASP A 29 9.33 -14.15 2.51
CA ASP A 29 7.91 -14.50 2.56
C ASP A 29 7.29 -14.20 3.93
N THR A 30 8.05 -14.45 4.99
CA THR A 30 7.64 -14.09 6.35
C THR A 30 7.43 -12.58 6.48
N LEU A 31 8.34 -11.76 5.93
CA LEU A 31 8.18 -10.31 5.91
C LEU A 31 6.95 -9.88 5.09
N VAL A 32 6.73 -10.47 3.93
CA VAL A 32 5.54 -10.20 3.10
C VAL A 32 4.27 -10.50 3.88
N ILE A 33 4.19 -11.66 4.54
CA ILE A 33 3.03 -12.04 5.37
C ILE A 33 2.81 -11.02 6.49
N VAL A 34 3.87 -10.65 7.21
CA VAL A 34 3.78 -9.68 8.32
C VAL A 34 3.29 -8.32 7.81
N ILE A 35 3.81 -7.82 6.69
CA ILE A 35 3.41 -6.54 6.10
C ILE A 35 1.95 -6.59 5.64
N VAL A 36 1.54 -7.67 4.97
CA VAL A 36 0.15 -7.83 4.50
C VAL A 36 -0.81 -7.94 5.68
N LEU A 37 -0.49 -8.74 6.71
CA LEU A 37 -1.31 -8.87 7.91
C LEU A 37 -1.39 -7.55 8.69
N ALA A 38 -0.28 -6.84 8.87
CA ALA A 38 -0.26 -5.54 9.50
C ALA A 38 -1.12 -4.52 8.73
N SER A 39 -1.02 -4.53 7.39
CA SER A 39 -1.83 -3.67 6.52
C SER A 39 -3.32 -4.03 6.57
N ALA A 40 -3.65 -5.32 6.61
CA ALA A 40 -5.03 -5.81 6.75
C ALA A 40 -5.61 -5.40 8.12
N THR A 41 -4.86 -5.60 9.20
CA THR A 41 -5.25 -5.21 10.56
C THR A 41 -5.44 -3.70 10.67
N ALA A 42 -4.51 -2.91 10.13
CA ALA A 42 -4.64 -1.46 10.08
C ALA A 42 -5.86 -1.03 9.26
N GLY A 43 -6.16 -1.74 8.16
CA GLY A 43 -7.35 -1.52 7.34
C GLY A 43 -8.63 -1.84 8.10
N PHE A 44 -8.69 -2.97 8.79
CA PHE A 44 -9.81 -3.39 9.62
C PHE A 44 -10.08 -2.41 10.78
N LEU A 45 -9.03 -1.99 11.49
CA LEU A 45 -9.15 -1.04 12.60
C LEU A 45 -9.55 0.37 12.13
N SER A 46 -9.09 0.76 10.95
CA SER A 46 -9.40 2.09 10.40
C SER A 46 -10.78 2.17 9.76
N GLY A 47 -11.28 1.08 9.17
CA GLY A 47 -12.48 1.07 8.35
C GLY A 47 -12.28 1.67 6.96
N PHE A 48 -13.20 1.36 6.05
CA PHE A 48 -13.18 1.82 4.66
C PHE A 48 -13.40 3.34 4.53
N ILE A 49 -14.38 3.86 5.27
CA ILE A 49 -14.72 5.29 5.26
C ILE A 49 -13.50 6.13 5.64
N TRP A 50 -12.76 5.73 6.66
CA TRP A 50 -11.54 6.43 7.09
C TRP A 50 -10.41 6.37 6.08
N GLN A 51 -10.29 5.28 5.33
CA GLN A 51 -9.31 5.16 4.25
C GLN A 51 -9.65 6.11 3.10
N ILE A 52 -10.92 6.17 2.67
CA ILE A 52 -11.37 7.12 1.64
C ILE A 52 -11.16 8.57 2.08
N LEU A 53 -11.53 8.90 3.31
CA LEU A 53 -11.35 10.26 3.84
C LEU A 53 -9.87 10.69 3.86
N ARG A 54 -8.95 9.78 4.18
CA ARG A 54 -7.50 10.06 4.11
C ARG A 54 -7.02 10.29 2.68
N ILE A 55 -7.48 9.46 1.73
CA ILE A 55 -7.13 9.62 0.32
C ILE A 55 -7.70 10.93 -0.20
N ALA A 56 -8.96 11.23 0.08
CA ALA A 56 -9.60 12.48 -0.29
C ALA A 56 -8.87 13.70 0.29
N SER A 57 -8.43 13.63 1.55
CA SER A 57 -7.63 14.68 2.19
C SER A 57 -6.28 14.88 1.50
N LEU A 58 -5.62 13.80 1.10
CA LEU A 58 -4.36 13.87 0.37
C LEU A 58 -4.55 14.51 -1.01
N LEU A 59 -5.58 14.11 -1.74
CA LEU A 59 -5.90 14.68 -3.06
C LEU A 59 -6.27 16.16 -2.94
N ALA A 60 -7.05 16.53 -1.92
CA ALA A 60 -7.40 17.92 -1.64
C ALA A 60 -6.15 18.74 -1.30
N ALA A 61 -5.27 18.22 -0.45
CA ALA A 61 -4.01 18.88 -0.11
C ALA A 61 -3.11 19.08 -1.34
N PHE A 62 -3.01 18.05 -2.20
CA PHE A 62 -2.27 18.14 -3.45
C PHE A 62 -2.86 19.20 -4.39
N ALA A 63 -4.18 19.23 -4.57
CA ALA A 63 -4.87 20.20 -5.41
C ALA A 63 -4.67 21.63 -4.90
N VAL A 64 -4.79 21.84 -3.59
CA VAL A 64 -4.57 23.16 -2.97
C VAL A 64 -3.12 23.59 -3.09
N ALA A 65 -2.16 22.70 -2.79
CA ALA A 65 -0.73 22.98 -2.93
C ALA A 65 -0.37 23.36 -4.37
N THR A 66 -0.86 22.61 -5.36
CA THR A 66 -0.61 22.90 -6.78
C THR A 66 -1.19 24.24 -7.21
N ARG A 67 -2.32 24.65 -6.66
CA ARG A 67 -3.00 25.90 -7.07
C ARG A 67 -2.46 27.13 -6.37
N PHE A 68 -2.00 27.01 -5.13
CA PHE A 68 -1.68 28.16 -4.28
C PHE A 68 -0.18 28.36 -4.00
N HIS A 69 0.70 27.38 -4.35
CA HIS A 69 2.14 27.49 -4.10
C HIS A 69 2.77 28.75 -4.75
N SER A 70 2.30 29.14 -5.94
CA SER A 70 2.79 30.31 -6.66
C SER A 70 2.44 31.62 -5.97
N GLY A 71 1.26 31.70 -5.35
CA GLY A 71 0.87 32.84 -4.53
C GLY A 71 1.76 32.99 -3.30
N LEU A 72 1.95 31.90 -2.55
CA LEU A 72 2.76 31.91 -1.34
C LEU A 72 4.24 32.23 -1.61
N GLY A 73 4.80 31.72 -2.70
CA GLY A 73 6.19 31.96 -3.09
C GLY A 73 6.52 33.43 -3.37
N ARG A 74 5.54 34.26 -3.71
CA ARG A 74 5.73 35.70 -3.91
C ARG A 74 5.87 36.49 -2.61
N TYR A 75 5.29 35.96 -1.51
CA TYR A 75 5.38 36.61 -0.19
C TYR A 75 6.66 36.23 0.57
N LEU A 76 7.33 35.13 0.18
CA LEU A 76 8.61 34.75 0.77
C LEU A 76 9.77 35.48 0.09
N SER A 77 10.17 36.61 0.66
CA SER A 77 11.38 37.36 0.24
C SER A 77 12.63 36.76 0.90
N VAL A 78 12.96 35.50 0.57
CA VAL A 78 14.18 34.84 1.07
C VAL A 78 15.17 34.71 -0.08
N ASP A 79 16.42 34.97 0.20
CA ASP A 79 17.54 35.01 -0.77
C ASP A 79 18.03 33.57 -1.08
N ILE A 80 17.13 32.76 -1.66
CA ILE A 80 17.36 31.37 -2.09
C ILE A 80 17.01 31.21 -3.57
N PRO A 81 17.59 30.22 -4.27
CA PRO A 81 17.27 29.93 -5.67
C PRO A 81 15.76 29.74 -5.87
N GLU A 82 15.25 30.30 -6.94
CA GLU A 82 13.81 30.35 -7.22
C GLU A 82 13.15 28.96 -7.21
N ALA A 83 13.82 27.96 -7.80
CA ALA A 83 13.32 26.58 -7.80
C ALA A 83 13.19 25.99 -6.39
N THR A 84 14.14 26.25 -5.51
CA THR A 84 14.14 25.79 -4.12
C THR A 84 13.02 26.47 -3.33
N ARG A 85 12.80 27.77 -3.54
CA ARG A 85 11.71 28.52 -2.92
C ARG A 85 10.33 27.95 -3.28
N TRP A 86 10.11 27.66 -4.57
CA TRP A 86 8.85 27.04 -5.02
C TRP A 86 8.63 25.67 -4.40
N MET A 87 9.67 24.85 -4.30
CA MET A 87 9.59 23.52 -3.70
C MET A 87 9.27 23.58 -2.20
N ILE A 88 9.89 24.50 -1.45
CA ILE A 88 9.63 24.71 -0.04
C ILE A 88 8.18 25.19 0.19
N CYS A 89 7.71 26.17 -0.60
CA CYS A 89 6.35 26.65 -0.50
C CYS A 89 5.31 25.56 -0.82
N TYR A 90 5.58 24.75 -1.82
CA TYR A 90 4.72 23.61 -2.17
C TYR A 90 4.63 22.59 -1.04
N LEU A 91 5.78 22.16 -0.48
CA LEU A 91 5.84 21.24 0.64
C LEU A 91 5.19 21.81 1.90
N ALA A 92 5.46 23.06 2.23
CA ALA A 92 4.87 23.72 3.39
C ALA A 92 3.34 23.78 3.27
N LEU A 93 2.83 24.13 2.08
CA LEU A 93 1.39 24.18 1.82
C LEU A 93 0.76 22.79 1.85
N LEU A 94 1.41 21.81 1.25
CA LEU A 94 0.96 20.40 1.26
C LEU A 94 0.83 19.88 2.69
N VAL A 95 1.88 20.04 3.49
CA VAL A 95 1.90 19.59 4.89
C VAL A 95 0.89 20.39 5.72
N GLY A 96 0.81 21.71 5.55
CA GLY A 96 -0.13 22.55 6.26
C GLY A 96 -1.60 22.14 6.02
N VAL A 97 -1.98 21.92 4.75
CA VAL A 97 -3.33 21.48 4.39
C VAL A 97 -3.60 20.07 4.91
N LEU A 98 -2.62 19.16 4.86
CA LEU A 98 -2.76 17.84 5.44
C LEU A 98 -3.00 17.89 6.95
N VAL A 99 -2.25 18.70 7.69
CA VAL A 99 -2.42 18.85 9.14
C VAL A 99 -3.84 19.38 9.45
N VAL A 100 -4.30 20.39 8.74
CA VAL A 100 -5.66 20.92 8.90
C VAL A 100 -6.71 19.87 8.57
N ALA A 101 -6.56 19.15 7.45
CA ALA A 101 -7.47 18.08 7.06
C ALA A 101 -7.51 16.96 8.11
N TYR A 102 -6.36 16.53 8.63
CA TYR A 102 -6.30 15.52 9.69
C TYR A 102 -6.92 16.04 11.01
N ALA A 103 -6.75 17.31 11.35
CA ALA A 103 -7.40 17.91 12.52
C ALA A 103 -8.93 17.88 12.36
N ILE A 104 -9.45 18.28 11.20
CA ILE A 104 -10.89 18.19 10.90
C ILE A 104 -11.40 16.76 11.00
N LEU A 105 -10.70 15.81 10.39
CA LEU A 105 -11.05 14.39 10.48
C LEU A 105 -11.01 13.86 11.92
N PHE A 106 -10.07 14.32 12.73
CA PHE A 106 -9.99 13.94 14.14
C PHE A 106 -11.19 14.43 14.94
N LEU A 107 -11.61 15.67 14.70
CA LEU A 107 -12.82 16.24 15.33
C LEU A 107 -14.11 15.53 14.86
N ALA A 108 -14.14 15.10 13.59
CA ALA A 108 -15.29 14.41 13.01
C ALA A 108 -15.41 12.93 13.45
N ARG A 109 -14.45 12.38 14.18
CA ARG A 109 -14.48 10.97 14.62
C ARG A 109 -15.70 10.63 15.47
N GLY A 110 -16.08 11.51 16.40
CA GLY A 110 -17.21 11.27 17.30
C GLY A 110 -18.54 11.02 16.56
N PRO A 111 -19.01 11.94 15.71
CA PRO A 111 -20.25 11.78 14.97
C PRO A 111 -20.20 10.66 13.91
N ILE A 112 -19.06 10.38 13.29
CA ILE A 112 -18.93 9.32 12.28
C ILE A 112 -19.01 7.93 12.90
N ASN A 113 -18.44 7.71 14.09
CA ASN A 113 -18.51 6.43 14.80
C ASN A 113 -19.91 6.10 15.31
N SER A 114 -20.82 7.07 15.41
CA SER A 114 -22.21 6.84 15.78
C SER A 114 -23.10 6.32 14.62
N LEU A 115 -22.62 6.39 13.39
CA LEU A 115 -23.24 5.73 12.25
C LEU A 115 -22.94 4.22 12.38
N LYS A 116 -23.98 3.40 12.70
CA LYS A 116 -23.90 1.94 12.91
C LYS A 116 -23.49 1.11 11.67
N VAL A 117 -22.46 1.54 10.93
CA VAL A 117 -21.93 0.82 9.75
C VAL A 117 -20.62 0.11 10.13
N GLU A 118 -20.59 -0.53 11.31
CA GLU A 118 -19.31 -0.97 11.90
C GLU A 118 -18.72 -2.22 11.23
N VAL A 119 -19.53 -3.24 10.94
CA VAL A 119 -18.97 -4.54 10.49
C VAL A 119 -18.63 -4.56 9.01
N PRO A 120 -19.53 -4.18 8.08
CA PRO A 120 -19.19 -4.19 6.66
C PRO A 120 -18.06 -3.18 6.31
N ASP A 121 -18.04 -2.03 6.98
CA ASP A 121 -16.98 -1.02 6.78
C ASP A 121 -15.60 -1.56 7.15
N ARG A 122 -15.49 -2.30 8.24
CA ARG A 122 -14.24 -2.92 8.70
C ARG A 122 -13.77 -4.05 7.79
N ILE A 123 -14.69 -4.88 7.29
CA ILE A 123 -14.36 -5.97 6.36
C ILE A 123 -13.81 -5.40 5.04
N ILE A 124 -14.51 -4.43 4.45
CA ILE A 124 -14.05 -3.75 3.23
C ILE A 124 -12.72 -3.04 3.48
N GLY A 125 -12.57 -2.41 4.65
CA GLY A 125 -11.32 -1.80 5.09
C GLY A 125 -10.16 -2.79 5.16
N ALA A 126 -10.40 -4.01 5.66
CA ALA A 126 -9.40 -5.08 5.70
C ALA A 126 -9.00 -5.54 4.29
N ILE A 127 -9.96 -5.74 3.38
CA ILE A 127 -9.70 -6.12 1.99
C ILE A 127 -8.83 -5.08 1.29
N LEU A 128 -9.14 -3.80 1.45
CA LEU A 128 -8.29 -2.71 0.93
C LEU A 128 -6.92 -2.67 1.60
N GLY A 129 -6.86 -3.00 2.90
CA GLY A 129 -5.62 -3.13 3.64
C GLY A 129 -4.72 -4.21 3.05
N VAL A 130 -5.27 -5.39 2.73
CA VAL A 130 -4.56 -6.46 2.04
C VAL A 130 -4.06 -5.99 0.68
N GLY A 131 -4.91 -5.40 -0.15
CA GLY A 131 -4.53 -4.87 -1.47
C GLY A 131 -3.37 -3.87 -1.37
N LYS A 132 -3.44 -2.94 -0.43
CA LYS A 132 -2.37 -1.99 -0.12
C LYS A 132 -1.07 -2.70 0.32
N GLY A 133 -1.17 -3.71 1.18
CA GLY A 133 -0.02 -4.51 1.64
C GLY A 133 0.67 -5.21 0.48
N VAL A 134 -0.09 -5.85 -0.40
CA VAL A 134 0.40 -6.50 -1.61
C VAL A 134 1.13 -5.51 -2.52
N LEU A 135 0.54 -4.33 -2.76
CA LEU A 135 1.17 -3.29 -3.58
C LEU A 135 2.49 -2.77 -2.97
N ILE A 136 2.53 -2.54 -1.67
CA ILE A 136 3.75 -2.09 -0.98
C ILE A 136 4.84 -3.15 -1.12
N CYS A 137 4.53 -4.42 -0.85
CA CYS A 137 5.49 -5.52 -1.00
C CYS A 137 5.96 -5.66 -2.45
N GLY A 138 5.04 -5.56 -3.43
CA GLY A 138 5.38 -5.64 -4.85
C GLY A 138 6.30 -4.51 -5.29
N ILE A 139 6.04 -3.27 -4.88
CA ILE A 139 6.92 -2.12 -5.18
C ILE A 139 8.30 -2.31 -4.56
N ILE A 140 8.37 -2.73 -3.28
CA ILE A 140 9.64 -2.99 -2.61
C ILE A 140 10.42 -4.09 -3.35
N SER A 141 9.75 -5.19 -3.71
CA SER A 141 10.37 -6.30 -4.46
C SER A 141 10.92 -5.85 -5.81
N LEU A 142 10.15 -5.04 -6.57
CA LEU A 142 10.59 -4.48 -7.84
C LEU A 142 11.79 -3.54 -7.68
N ILE A 143 11.81 -2.72 -6.64
CA ILE A 143 12.95 -1.84 -6.33
C ILE A 143 14.18 -2.67 -6.01
N VAL A 144 14.06 -3.69 -5.15
CA VAL A 144 15.17 -4.58 -4.81
C VAL A 144 15.73 -5.26 -6.06
N LEU A 145 14.87 -5.86 -6.88
CA LEU A 145 15.29 -6.55 -8.11
C LEU A 145 15.92 -5.62 -9.14
N LYS A 146 15.55 -4.32 -9.17
CA LYS A 146 16.08 -3.34 -10.13
C LYS A 146 17.40 -2.72 -9.70
N TYR A 147 17.57 -2.43 -8.41
CA TYR A 147 18.69 -1.64 -7.89
C TYR A 147 19.74 -2.46 -7.12
N THR A 148 19.42 -3.69 -6.74
CA THR A 148 20.38 -4.55 -6.03
C THR A 148 21.23 -5.31 -7.05
N PRO A 149 22.56 -5.37 -6.87
CA PRO A 149 23.45 -6.13 -7.77
C PRO A 149 23.07 -7.61 -7.77
N THR A 150 23.13 -8.20 -8.97
CA THR A 150 22.88 -9.64 -9.16
C THR A 150 23.88 -10.50 -8.37
N GLY A 151 23.37 -11.55 -7.70
CA GLY A 151 24.18 -12.44 -6.89
C GLY A 151 24.33 -12.03 -5.43
N THR A 152 23.59 -11.02 -4.98
CA THR A 152 23.51 -10.71 -3.54
C THR A 152 22.47 -11.59 -2.85
N ALA A 153 22.73 -11.95 -1.58
CA ALA A 153 21.82 -12.78 -0.78
C ALA A 153 20.40 -12.19 -0.69
N LEU A 154 20.27 -10.87 -0.75
CA LEU A 154 18.98 -10.18 -0.74
C LEU A 154 18.23 -10.35 -2.08
N GLU A 155 18.92 -10.19 -3.21
CA GLU A 155 18.33 -10.39 -4.54
C GLU A 155 17.87 -11.83 -4.72
N GLU A 156 18.71 -12.79 -4.36
CA GLU A 156 18.37 -14.21 -4.41
C GLU A 156 17.19 -14.56 -3.50
N ALA A 157 17.14 -14.01 -2.29
CA ALA A 157 16.04 -14.23 -1.36
C ALA A 157 14.71 -13.69 -1.91
N VAL A 158 14.70 -12.49 -2.49
CA VAL A 158 13.49 -11.90 -3.10
C VAL A 158 13.08 -12.64 -4.37
N ARG A 159 14.04 -13.07 -5.19
CA ARG A 159 13.81 -13.84 -6.42
C ARG A 159 13.25 -15.23 -6.13
N ASN A 160 13.71 -15.88 -5.07
CA ASN A 160 13.27 -17.22 -4.67
C ASN A 160 12.02 -17.22 -3.76
N SER A 161 11.51 -16.05 -3.39
CA SER A 161 10.30 -15.91 -2.59
C SER A 161 9.05 -15.98 -3.50
N PRO A 162 8.20 -17.02 -3.40
CA PRO A 162 6.98 -17.12 -4.18
C PRO A 162 6.01 -15.98 -3.91
N LEU A 163 5.86 -15.55 -2.65
CA LEU A 163 4.95 -14.45 -2.31
C LEU A 163 5.43 -13.11 -2.87
N SER A 164 6.74 -12.85 -2.84
CA SER A 164 7.34 -11.67 -3.46
C SER A 164 7.08 -11.62 -4.97
N GLN A 165 7.19 -12.76 -5.66
CA GLN A 165 6.88 -12.85 -7.08
C GLN A 165 5.42 -12.53 -7.37
N TYR A 166 4.46 -13.13 -6.65
CA TYR A 166 3.03 -12.81 -6.80
C TYR A 166 2.72 -11.34 -6.54
N CYS A 167 3.29 -10.75 -5.50
CA CYS A 167 3.12 -9.32 -5.21
C CYS A 167 3.68 -8.43 -6.31
N SER A 168 4.85 -8.77 -6.85
CA SER A 168 5.49 -8.01 -7.93
C SER A 168 4.72 -8.12 -9.24
N GLU A 169 4.17 -9.28 -9.56
CA GLU A 169 3.37 -9.51 -10.76
C GLU A 169 2.01 -8.79 -10.68
N ALA A 170 1.34 -8.86 -9.54
CA ALA A 170 0.13 -8.08 -9.29
C ALA A 170 0.37 -6.57 -9.44
N THR A 171 1.51 -6.08 -8.94
CA THR A 171 1.90 -4.67 -9.07
C THR A 171 2.19 -4.29 -10.52
N ARG A 172 2.90 -5.13 -11.28
CA ARG A 172 3.17 -4.91 -12.71
C ARG A 172 1.89 -4.89 -13.53
N SER A 173 0.96 -5.80 -13.26
CA SER A 173 -0.33 -5.86 -13.96
C SER A 173 -1.14 -4.58 -13.76
N LEU A 174 -1.16 -4.04 -12.54
CA LEU A 174 -1.80 -2.75 -12.25
C LEU A 174 -1.07 -1.58 -12.92
N TRP A 175 0.26 -1.62 -12.98
CA TRP A 175 1.06 -0.59 -13.64
C TRP A 175 0.86 -0.58 -15.15
N GLY A 176 0.71 -1.76 -15.78
CA GLY A 176 0.42 -1.90 -17.21
C GLY A 176 -0.95 -1.37 -17.62
N LEU A 177 -1.88 -1.18 -16.68
CA LEU A 177 -3.18 -0.55 -16.91
C LEU A 177 -3.11 0.99 -16.94
N MET A 178 -1.98 1.59 -16.52
CA MET A 178 -1.80 3.05 -16.58
C MET A 178 -1.20 3.46 -17.93
N PRO A 179 -1.94 4.20 -18.78
CA PRO A 179 -1.41 4.67 -20.06
C PRO A 179 -0.25 5.63 -19.82
N GLY A 180 0.95 5.26 -20.30
CA GLY A 180 2.16 6.09 -20.22
C GLY A 180 3.20 5.71 -19.17
N ALA A 181 3.01 4.67 -18.40
CA ALA A 181 3.98 4.17 -17.42
C ALA A 181 4.93 3.14 -18.06
N GLY A 182 5.75 3.56 -19.02
CA GLY A 182 6.89 2.76 -19.50
C GLY A 182 7.99 2.73 -18.43
N LEU A 183 8.27 1.55 -17.85
CA LEU A 183 9.50 1.25 -17.10
C LEU A 183 10.57 0.71 -18.03
#